data_f368c2e7dfa8d33a6b7fe284ee27ade4
#
_entry.id   f368c2e7dfa8d33a6b7fe284ee27ade4
#
_cell.length_a   1.000
_cell.length_b   1.000
_cell.length_c   1.000
_cell.angle_alpha   90.00
_cell.angle_beta   90.00
_cell.angle_gamma   90.00
#
_symmetry.space_group_name_H-M   'P 1'
#
loop_
_entity.id
_entity.type
_entity.pdbx_description
1 polymer ?
#
loop_
_entity_poly.entity_id
_entity_poly.type
_entity_poly.pdbx_seq_one_letter_code
_entity_poly.pdbx_strand_id
1 'polypeptide(L)'
;MKDTIIQWHPGFVAAMHLELAENLEELIFEKEYNLNTKPLLVDLLVIKKESSVPIKNEIGAIFREYNIMEYKSPKDKLDIDVIYKTIAYACLYKSYGEAVNKREAKEITLSLVREGKPEGLFRYCKQEGILVEKKYNGIYYIFNHWLFPVQIIVTKELEEENHIWLKALTEKIKEQEMQRLLKQIQ
;
A
#
# COMPACT_ATOMS: atom_id res chain seq x y z
N MET A 1 20.35 27.30 2.38
CA MET A 1 19.66 26.19 3.08
C MET A 1 19.82 24.96 2.21
N LYS A 2 20.40 23.88 2.73
CA LYS A 2 20.41 22.60 1.99
C LYS A 2 18.99 22.08 2.01
N ASP A 3 18.40 21.90 0.82
CA ASP A 3 17.10 21.22 0.70
C ASP A 3 17.23 19.84 1.31
N THR A 4 16.55 19.63 2.42
CA THR A 4 16.48 18.30 3.05
C THR A 4 15.66 17.41 2.11
N ILE A 5 16.32 16.45 1.48
CA ILE A 5 15.62 15.47 0.63
C ILE A 5 14.72 14.64 1.56
N ILE A 6 13.41 14.81 1.41
CA ILE A 6 12.42 14.05 2.17
C ILE A 6 12.51 12.59 1.71
N GLN A 7 12.82 11.69 2.64
CA GLN A 7 12.86 10.25 2.37
C GLN A 7 11.46 9.65 2.58
N TRP A 8 10.67 9.62 1.51
CA TRP A 8 9.28 9.18 1.55
C TRP A 8 9.12 7.68 1.87
N HIS A 9 9.97 6.81 1.29
CA HIS A 9 9.84 5.37 1.45
C HIS A 9 10.08 4.90 2.91
N PRO A 10 11.15 5.30 3.60
CA PRO A 10 11.31 4.97 5.02
C PRO A 10 10.17 5.50 5.89
N GLY A 11 9.68 6.72 5.61
CA GLY A 11 8.53 7.29 6.30
C GLY A 11 7.24 6.48 6.09
N PHE A 12 7.01 6.05 4.86
CA PHE A 12 5.88 5.17 4.52
C PHE A 12 5.94 3.84 5.28
N VAL A 13 7.09 3.16 5.28
CA VAL A 13 7.24 1.89 6.00
C VAL A 13 6.99 2.06 7.50
N ALA A 14 7.53 3.13 8.09
CA ALA A 14 7.29 3.44 9.50
C ALA A 14 5.80 3.70 9.78
N ALA A 15 5.12 4.47 8.91
CA ALA A 15 3.68 4.72 9.05
C ALA A 15 2.87 3.42 8.97
N MET A 16 3.20 2.51 8.05
CA MET A 16 2.51 1.22 7.93
C MET A 16 2.70 0.33 9.17
N HIS A 17 3.88 0.32 9.79
CA HIS A 17 4.07 -0.37 11.06
C HIS A 17 3.15 0.15 12.17
N LEU A 18 2.96 1.46 12.22
CA LEU A 18 2.10 2.10 13.21
C LEU A 18 0.61 1.91 12.91
N GLU A 19 0.21 2.00 11.64
CA GLU A 19 -1.17 1.75 11.20
C GLU A 19 -1.63 0.32 11.51
N LEU A 20 -0.73 -0.65 11.35
CA LEU A 20 -1.02 -2.06 11.58
C LEU A 20 -0.55 -2.56 12.96
N ALA A 21 -0.35 -1.64 13.92
CA ALA A 21 0.24 -1.93 15.23
C ALA A 21 -0.51 -3.02 16.02
N GLU A 22 -1.83 -3.11 15.85
CA GLU A 22 -2.65 -4.11 16.55
C GLU A 22 -2.44 -5.55 16.05
N ASN A 23 -1.78 -5.73 14.90
CA ASN A 23 -1.57 -7.04 14.28
C ASN A 23 -0.10 -7.32 13.92
N LEU A 24 0.86 -6.66 14.59
CA LEU A 24 2.29 -6.82 14.29
C LEU A 24 2.79 -8.27 14.47
N GLU A 25 2.19 -9.01 15.38
CA GLU A 25 2.57 -10.41 15.61
C GLU A 25 2.16 -11.33 14.44
N GLU A 26 1.10 -10.99 13.73
CA GLU A 26 0.58 -11.74 12.58
C GLU A 26 1.21 -11.31 11.24
N LEU A 27 2.04 -10.26 11.23
CA LEU A 27 2.62 -9.68 10.02
C LEU A 27 4.14 -9.76 10.02
N ILE A 28 4.71 -9.89 8.82
CA ILE A 28 6.14 -9.72 8.54
C ILE A 28 6.28 -8.58 7.55
N PHE A 29 7.12 -7.60 7.85
CA PHE A 29 7.37 -6.42 7.02
C PHE A 29 8.73 -6.51 6.34
N GLU A 30 8.73 -6.75 5.03
CA GLU A 30 9.93 -6.81 4.19
C GLU A 30 10.08 -5.49 3.42
N LYS A 31 10.98 -4.62 3.88
CA LYS A 31 11.28 -3.34 3.23
C LYS A 31 12.12 -3.55 1.98
N GLU A 32 11.86 -2.75 0.93
CA GLU A 32 12.67 -2.72 -0.30
C GLU A 32 13.02 -4.12 -0.78
N TYR A 33 12.03 -5.03 -0.73
CA TYR A 33 12.22 -6.43 -1.10
C TYR A 33 12.74 -6.54 -2.53
N ASN A 34 13.93 -7.09 -2.67
CA ASN A 34 14.62 -7.19 -3.96
C ASN A 34 14.03 -8.33 -4.79
N LEU A 35 13.48 -8.00 -5.96
CA LEU A 35 12.90 -8.97 -6.89
C LEU A 35 13.90 -9.56 -7.88
N ASN A 36 15.12 -9.00 -7.98
CA ASN A 36 16.12 -9.45 -8.94
C ASN A 36 17.54 -9.02 -8.54
N THR A 37 18.55 -9.54 -9.25
CA THR A 37 19.98 -9.16 -9.13
C THR A 37 20.29 -7.71 -9.54
N LYS A 38 19.41 -7.05 -10.29
CA LYS A 38 19.36 -5.58 -10.44
C LYS A 38 18.08 -5.11 -9.78
N PRO A 39 18.08 -4.03 -8.99
CA PRO A 39 17.01 -3.73 -8.05
C PRO A 39 15.68 -3.41 -8.74
N LEU A 40 14.90 -4.46 -9.01
CA LEU A 40 13.46 -4.34 -9.13
C LEU A 40 12.93 -4.48 -7.69
N LEU A 41 12.74 -3.36 -7.01
CA LEU A 41 12.30 -3.33 -5.62
C LEU A 41 10.81 -3.05 -5.57
N VAL A 42 10.10 -3.77 -4.71
CA VAL A 42 8.79 -3.34 -4.21
C VAL A 42 9.00 -2.48 -2.97
N ASP A 43 8.20 -1.43 -2.79
CA ASP A 43 8.39 -0.52 -1.66
C ASP A 43 8.16 -1.23 -0.32
N LEU A 44 7.15 -2.10 -0.25
CA LEU A 44 6.85 -2.89 0.93
C LEU A 44 6.15 -4.20 0.54
N LEU A 45 6.60 -5.29 1.14
CA LEU A 45 5.92 -6.58 1.13
C LEU A 45 5.45 -6.88 2.55
N VAL A 46 4.15 -7.10 2.73
CA VAL A 46 3.55 -7.51 4.01
C VAL A 46 3.10 -8.96 3.89
N ILE A 47 3.60 -9.82 4.77
CA ILE A 47 3.27 -11.25 4.78
C ILE A 47 2.43 -11.53 6.04
N LYS A 48 1.25 -12.12 5.87
CA LYS A 48 0.46 -12.65 6.98
C LYS A 48 1.04 -13.98 7.43
N LYS A 49 1.36 -14.10 8.70
CA LYS A 49 1.85 -15.36 9.30
C LYS A 49 0.78 -16.44 9.28
N GLU A 50 -0.48 -16.05 9.53
CA GLU A 50 -1.65 -16.92 9.46
C GLU A 50 -2.73 -16.30 8.57
N SER A 51 -3.03 -16.93 7.45
CA SER A 51 -3.98 -16.41 6.46
C SER A 51 -5.41 -16.28 7.00
N SER A 52 -5.78 -17.10 7.98
CA SER A 52 -7.12 -17.13 8.61
C SER A 52 -7.39 -15.94 9.54
N VAL A 53 -6.35 -15.31 10.10
CA VAL A 53 -6.52 -14.21 11.06
C VAL A 53 -6.94 -12.93 10.34
N PRO A 54 -8.10 -12.32 10.66
CA PRO A 54 -8.51 -11.06 10.08
C PRO A 54 -7.63 -9.91 10.60
N ILE A 55 -7.24 -9.01 9.72
CA ILE A 55 -6.57 -7.76 10.11
C ILE A 55 -7.64 -6.74 10.48
N LYS A 56 -7.54 -6.15 11.66
CA LYS A 56 -8.55 -5.23 12.21
C LYS A 56 -8.58 -3.90 11.46
N ASN A 57 -7.41 -3.38 11.06
CA ASN A 57 -7.31 -2.13 10.32
C ASN A 57 -7.93 -2.27 8.93
N GLU A 58 -8.72 -1.28 8.49
CA GLU A 58 -9.43 -1.25 7.21
C GLU A 58 -8.51 -1.45 6.00
N ILE A 59 -7.26 -0.96 6.07
CA ILE A 59 -6.25 -1.16 5.03
C ILE A 59 -5.90 -2.64 4.89
N GLY A 60 -5.80 -3.35 6.00
CA GLY A 60 -5.51 -4.77 6.03
C GLY A 60 -6.70 -5.67 5.73
N ALA A 61 -7.91 -5.13 5.61
CA ALA A 61 -9.12 -5.94 5.39
C ALA A 61 -9.10 -6.75 4.07
N ILE A 62 -8.40 -6.26 3.04
CA ILE A 62 -8.20 -6.97 1.77
C ILE A 62 -7.03 -7.95 1.80
N PHE A 63 -6.16 -7.88 2.82
CA PHE A 63 -4.91 -8.62 2.84
C PHE A 63 -5.13 -10.12 2.78
N ARG A 64 -4.34 -10.74 1.90
CA ARG A 64 -4.16 -12.17 1.78
C ARG A 64 -2.80 -12.57 2.37
N GLU A 65 -2.28 -13.72 2.03
CA GLU A 65 -0.99 -14.16 2.56
C GLU A 65 0.15 -13.21 2.18
N TYR A 66 0.19 -12.74 0.92
CA TYR A 66 1.23 -11.86 0.39
C TYR A 66 0.63 -10.55 -0.10
N ASN A 67 1.10 -9.42 0.43
CA ASN A 67 0.51 -8.12 0.13
C ASN A 67 1.61 -7.15 -0.33
N ILE A 68 1.62 -6.86 -1.62
CA ILE A 68 2.60 -5.97 -2.24
C ILE A 68 2.05 -4.56 -2.19
N MET A 69 2.82 -3.64 -1.62
CA MET A 69 2.44 -2.23 -1.47
C MET A 69 3.42 -1.33 -2.20
N GLU A 70 2.89 -0.42 -2.99
CA GLU A 70 3.63 0.61 -3.73
C GLU A 70 3.16 1.99 -3.27
N TYR A 71 4.07 2.85 -2.85
CA TYR A 71 3.81 4.21 -2.43
C TYR A 71 4.22 5.20 -3.52
N LYS A 72 3.35 6.16 -3.79
CA LYS A 72 3.62 7.30 -4.66
C LYS A 72 3.66 8.59 -3.86
N SER A 73 4.80 9.27 -3.89
CA SER A 73 4.97 10.57 -3.22
C SER A 73 3.94 11.58 -3.74
N PRO A 74 3.67 12.68 -3.02
CA PRO A 74 2.68 13.67 -3.46
C PRO A 74 2.91 14.23 -4.87
N LYS A 75 4.17 14.27 -5.34
CA LYS A 75 4.56 14.75 -6.67
C LYS A 75 4.46 13.68 -7.76
N ASP A 76 4.47 12.41 -7.39
CA ASP A 76 4.41 11.30 -8.34
C ASP A 76 2.98 11.06 -8.82
N LYS A 77 2.86 10.58 -10.05
CA LYS A 77 1.58 10.16 -10.59
C LYS A 77 1.28 8.72 -10.18
N LEU A 78 0.02 8.47 -9.87
CA LEU A 78 -0.54 7.13 -9.80
C LEU A 78 -1.48 6.96 -11.00
N ASP A 79 -1.02 6.25 -12.00
CA ASP A 79 -1.72 6.01 -13.26
C ASP A 79 -1.78 4.50 -13.55
N ILE A 80 -2.30 4.15 -14.72
CA ILE A 80 -2.46 2.76 -15.14
C ILE A 80 -1.12 2.03 -15.30
N ASP A 81 -0.07 2.73 -15.71
CA ASP A 81 1.26 2.13 -15.87
C ASP A 81 1.86 1.70 -14.52
N VAL A 82 1.56 2.45 -13.45
CA VAL A 82 1.94 2.06 -12.08
C VAL A 82 1.23 0.77 -11.67
N ILE A 83 -0.04 0.61 -12.01
CA ILE A 83 -0.77 -0.65 -11.74
C ILE A 83 -0.10 -1.81 -12.47
N TYR A 84 0.16 -1.68 -13.78
CA TYR A 84 0.82 -2.74 -14.56
C TYR A 84 2.22 -3.06 -14.04
N LYS A 85 3.01 -2.04 -13.64
CA LYS A 85 4.31 -2.24 -13.03
C LYS A 85 4.19 -3.06 -11.73
N THR A 86 3.22 -2.72 -10.88
CA THR A 86 3.01 -3.43 -9.61
C THR A 86 2.52 -4.86 -9.86
N ILE A 87 1.67 -5.09 -10.86
CA ILE A 87 1.28 -6.43 -11.31
C ILE A 87 2.50 -7.24 -11.78
N ALA A 88 3.40 -6.62 -12.56
CA ALA A 88 4.63 -7.29 -13.00
C ALA A 88 5.50 -7.72 -11.81
N TYR A 89 5.63 -6.87 -10.79
CA TYR A 89 6.32 -7.22 -9.55
C TYR A 89 5.66 -8.40 -8.82
N ALA A 90 4.34 -8.41 -8.76
CA ALA A 90 3.59 -9.51 -8.17
C ALA A 90 3.76 -10.83 -8.95
N CYS A 91 3.78 -10.75 -10.27
CA CYS A 91 4.07 -11.90 -11.13
C CYS A 91 5.49 -12.45 -10.88
N LEU A 92 6.49 -11.58 -10.79
CA LEU A 92 7.86 -11.97 -10.46
C LEU A 92 7.92 -12.60 -9.06
N TYR A 93 7.34 -11.95 -8.06
CA TYR A 93 7.28 -12.46 -6.70
C TYR A 93 6.64 -13.85 -6.63
N LYS A 94 5.50 -14.02 -7.30
CA LYS A 94 4.82 -15.32 -7.41
C LYS A 94 5.73 -16.38 -8.02
N SER A 95 6.47 -16.04 -9.08
CA SER A 95 7.27 -16.99 -9.86
C SER A 95 8.56 -17.42 -9.17
N TYR A 96 9.07 -16.64 -8.19
CA TYR A 96 10.32 -16.91 -7.47
C TYR A 96 10.14 -17.84 -6.25
N GLY A 97 9.09 -18.62 -6.21
CA GLY A 97 8.93 -19.66 -5.18
C GLY A 97 9.90 -20.83 -5.39
N GLU A 98 10.28 -21.51 -4.32
CA GLU A 98 11.19 -22.68 -4.34
C GLU A 98 10.61 -23.90 -5.06
N ALA A 99 9.30 -23.92 -5.29
CA ALA A 99 8.59 -24.98 -6.00
C ALA A 99 7.52 -24.38 -6.92
N VAL A 100 7.09 -25.17 -7.92
CA VAL A 100 6.03 -24.79 -8.86
C VAL A 100 4.77 -24.41 -8.09
N ASN A 101 4.26 -23.22 -8.36
CA ASN A 101 3.04 -22.67 -7.74
C ASN A 101 3.05 -22.63 -6.20
N LYS A 102 4.23 -22.54 -5.58
CA LYS A 102 4.38 -22.42 -4.11
C LYS A 102 3.63 -21.21 -3.54
N ARG A 103 3.58 -20.10 -4.32
CA ARG A 103 2.76 -18.92 -4.04
C ARG A 103 1.64 -18.89 -5.07
N GLU A 104 0.40 -19.07 -4.62
CA GLU A 104 -0.74 -19.03 -5.52
C GLU A 104 -1.17 -17.59 -5.79
N ALA A 105 -1.61 -17.28 -7.03
CA ALA A 105 -2.05 -15.93 -7.38
C ALA A 105 -3.20 -15.43 -6.49
N LYS A 106 -4.08 -16.34 -6.07
CA LYS A 106 -5.20 -16.02 -5.16
C LYS A 106 -4.75 -15.57 -3.77
N GLU A 107 -3.49 -15.79 -3.39
CA GLU A 107 -2.91 -15.42 -2.09
C GLU A 107 -2.22 -14.06 -2.12
N ILE A 108 -2.20 -13.39 -3.26
CA ILE A 108 -1.52 -12.11 -3.45
C ILE A 108 -2.53 -10.98 -3.59
N THR A 109 -2.26 -9.83 -2.95
CA THR A 109 -2.98 -8.57 -3.16
C THR A 109 -2.02 -7.43 -3.46
N LEU A 110 -2.52 -6.39 -4.13
CA LEU A 110 -1.76 -5.18 -4.46
C LEU A 110 -2.40 -3.99 -3.77
N SER A 111 -1.58 -3.15 -3.14
CA SER A 111 -2.01 -1.89 -2.53
C SER A 111 -1.19 -0.73 -3.07
N LEU A 112 -1.86 0.25 -3.66
CA LEU A 112 -1.26 1.45 -4.23
C LEU A 112 -1.65 2.64 -3.36
N VAL A 113 -0.65 3.30 -2.78
CA VAL A 113 -0.86 4.37 -1.79
C VAL A 113 -0.42 5.70 -2.38
N ARG A 114 -1.27 6.72 -2.26
CA ARG A 114 -0.99 8.10 -2.69
C ARG A 114 -1.74 9.11 -1.82
N GLU A 115 -1.18 10.30 -1.67
CA GLU A 115 -1.81 11.39 -0.91
C GLU A 115 -3.12 11.85 -1.55
N GLY A 116 -3.08 12.30 -2.78
CA GLY A 116 -4.24 12.84 -3.50
C GLY A 116 -4.94 11.80 -4.36
N LYS A 117 -6.23 12.02 -4.61
CA LYS A 117 -7.03 11.14 -5.46
C LYS A 117 -6.48 11.06 -6.88
N PRO A 118 -6.24 9.85 -7.43
CA PRO A 118 -5.72 9.67 -8.78
C PRO A 118 -6.85 9.80 -9.83
N GLU A 119 -7.35 11.01 -10.05
CA GLU A 119 -8.50 11.28 -10.93
C GLU A 119 -8.32 10.75 -12.34
N GLY A 120 -7.08 10.83 -12.88
CA GLY A 120 -6.75 10.31 -14.21
C GLY A 120 -6.94 8.80 -14.29
N LEU A 121 -6.47 8.07 -13.28
CA LEU A 121 -6.64 6.63 -13.18
C LEU A 121 -8.12 6.23 -13.04
N PHE A 122 -8.88 6.93 -12.19
CA PHE A 122 -10.29 6.63 -12.00
C PHE A 122 -11.12 6.93 -13.26
N ARG A 123 -10.75 7.97 -14.00
CA ARG A 123 -11.35 8.27 -15.31
C ARG A 123 -11.04 7.17 -16.33
N TYR A 124 -9.79 6.72 -16.40
CA TYR A 124 -9.38 5.59 -17.24
C TYR A 124 -10.19 4.34 -16.90
N CYS A 125 -10.25 3.97 -15.61
CA CYS A 125 -11.04 2.81 -15.17
C CYS A 125 -12.50 2.91 -15.64
N LYS A 126 -13.12 4.09 -15.47
CA LYS A 126 -14.50 4.33 -15.93
C LYS A 126 -14.65 4.16 -17.46
N GLN A 127 -13.70 4.67 -18.24
CA GLN A 127 -13.70 4.55 -19.71
C GLN A 127 -13.57 3.11 -20.18
N GLU A 128 -12.74 2.34 -19.49
CA GLU A 128 -12.50 0.91 -19.79
C GLU A 128 -13.52 -0.03 -19.14
N GLY A 129 -14.55 0.50 -18.47
CA GLY A 129 -15.55 -0.32 -17.78
C GLY A 129 -15.02 -1.08 -16.56
N ILE A 130 -13.89 -0.65 -15.99
CA ILE A 130 -13.29 -1.24 -14.80
C ILE A 130 -14.02 -0.73 -13.57
N LEU A 131 -14.63 -1.64 -12.80
CA LEU A 131 -15.34 -1.28 -11.58
C LEU A 131 -14.37 -0.92 -10.46
N VAL A 132 -14.46 0.32 -9.99
CA VAL A 132 -13.74 0.82 -8.80
C VAL A 132 -14.78 0.98 -7.68
N GLU A 133 -14.71 0.12 -6.68
CA GLU A 133 -15.62 0.14 -5.53
C GLU A 133 -15.00 0.94 -4.37
N LYS A 134 -15.68 1.98 -3.89
CA LYS A 134 -15.30 2.65 -2.64
C LYS A 134 -15.72 1.76 -1.46
N LYS A 135 -14.74 1.15 -0.78
CA LYS A 135 -15.00 0.24 0.35
C LYS A 135 -15.08 0.96 1.69
N TYR A 136 -14.12 1.88 1.93
CA TYR A 136 -14.06 2.76 3.10
C TYR A 136 -13.68 4.18 2.64
N ASN A 137 -13.69 5.14 3.54
CA ASN A 137 -13.19 6.46 3.21
C ASN A 137 -11.71 6.40 2.82
N GLY A 138 -11.40 6.87 1.62
CA GLY A 138 -10.05 6.83 1.05
C GLY A 138 -9.57 5.45 0.59
N ILE A 139 -10.37 4.40 0.69
CA ILE A 139 -10.00 3.04 0.31
C ILE A 139 -10.93 2.52 -0.79
N TYR A 140 -10.33 2.18 -1.93
CA TYR A 140 -11.02 1.74 -3.13
C TYR A 140 -10.51 0.38 -3.58
N TYR A 141 -11.41 -0.51 -3.99
CA TYR A 141 -11.09 -1.86 -4.45
C TYR A 141 -11.40 -2.03 -5.92
N ILE A 142 -10.56 -2.82 -6.60
CA ILE A 142 -10.77 -3.30 -7.95
C ILE A 142 -10.58 -4.80 -7.93
N PHE A 143 -11.69 -5.52 -8.14
CA PHE A 143 -11.71 -6.98 -8.21
C PHE A 143 -11.97 -7.45 -9.64
N ASN A 144 -11.55 -8.69 -9.93
CA ASN A 144 -11.94 -9.44 -11.12
C ASN A 144 -11.59 -8.77 -12.47
N HIS A 145 -10.70 -7.79 -12.49
CA HIS A 145 -10.21 -7.19 -13.71
C HIS A 145 -8.77 -7.63 -14.02
N TRP A 146 -7.90 -7.65 -13.03
CA TRP A 146 -6.53 -8.13 -13.15
C TRP A 146 -6.30 -9.46 -12.44
N LEU A 147 -5.10 -10.01 -12.59
CA LEU A 147 -4.70 -11.28 -11.96
C LEU A 147 -4.79 -11.24 -10.42
N PHE A 148 -4.63 -10.07 -9.85
CA PHE A 148 -4.64 -9.83 -8.41
C PHE A 148 -5.66 -8.76 -8.05
N PRO A 149 -6.32 -8.86 -6.88
CA PRO A 149 -7.10 -7.75 -6.36
C PRO A 149 -6.22 -6.54 -6.11
N VAL A 150 -6.72 -5.36 -6.45
CA VAL A 150 -6.03 -4.09 -6.28
C VAL A 150 -6.76 -3.22 -5.28
N GLN A 151 -6.04 -2.69 -4.31
CA GLN A 151 -6.49 -1.65 -3.40
C GLN A 151 -5.82 -0.33 -3.76
N ILE A 152 -6.58 0.74 -3.85
CA ILE A 152 -6.08 2.11 -3.98
C ILE A 152 -6.39 2.85 -2.68
N ILE A 153 -5.35 3.40 -2.03
CA ILE A 153 -5.46 4.15 -0.79
C ILE A 153 -5.12 5.61 -1.07
N VAL A 154 -6.10 6.49 -0.82
CA VAL A 154 -6.00 7.95 -0.94
C VAL A 154 -5.89 8.54 0.45
N THR A 155 -4.66 8.84 0.90
CA THR A 155 -4.43 9.15 2.31
C THR A 155 -5.13 10.43 2.79
N LYS A 156 -5.36 11.42 1.90
CA LYS A 156 -6.16 12.61 2.23
C LYS A 156 -7.62 12.30 2.57
N GLU A 157 -8.17 11.23 2.02
CA GLU A 157 -9.58 10.85 2.21
C GLU A 157 -9.78 9.89 3.38
N LEU A 158 -8.71 9.32 3.95
CA LEU A 158 -8.78 8.42 5.11
C LEU A 158 -9.35 9.13 6.33
N GLU A 159 -10.01 8.40 7.21
CA GLU A 159 -10.45 8.91 8.50
C GLU A 159 -9.26 9.08 9.45
N GLU A 160 -9.13 10.27 10.06
CA GLU A 160 -7.97 10.61 10.90
C GLU A 160 -7.87 9.72 12.14
N GLU A 161 -9.00 9.39 12.74
CA GLU A 161 -9.05 8.56 13.95
C GLU A 161 -8.45 7.18 13.75
N ASN A 162 -8.65 6.61 12.55
CA ASN A 162 -8.23 5.24 12.22
C ASN A 162 -6.87 5.18 11.50
N HIS A 163 -6.43 6.28 10.85
CA HIS A 163 -5.30 6.25 9.91
C HIS A 163 -4.37 7.46 10.04
N ILE A 164 -4.15 7.93 11.26
CA ILE A 164 -3.37 9.14 11.55
C ILE A 164 -1.95 9.07 10.97
N TRP A 165 -1.33 7.89 10.98
CA TRP A 165 0.05 7.69 10.54
C TRP A 165 0.21 7.84 9.02
N LEU A 166 -0.69 7.26 8.23
CA LEU A 166 -0.67 7.43 6.77
C LEU A 166 -1.08 8.84 6.34
N LYS A 167 -2.02 9.45 7.07
CA LYS A 167 -2.40 10.85 6.81
C LYS A 167 -1.26 11.82 7.07
N ALA A 168 -0.36 11.49 7.98
CA ALA A 168 0.83 12.30 8.28
C ALA A 168 1.89 12.27 7.16
N LEU A 169 1.81 11.37 6.20
CA LEU A 169 2.67 11.34 5.02
C LEU A 169 2.25 12.42 4.01
N THR A 170 2.47 13.69 4.38
CA THR A 170 2.17 14.87 3.58
C THR A 170 3.36 15.81 3.57
N GLU A 171 3.48 16.65 2.53
CA GLU A 171 4.55 17.66 2.44
C GLU A 171 4.47 18.74 3.52
N LYS A 172 3.29 18.96 4.08
CA LYS A 172 3.01 20.02 5.07
C LYS A 172 2.16 19.47 6.20
N ILE A 173 2.81 18.78 7.14
CA ILE A 173 2.13 18.41 8.38
C ILE A 173 1.93 19.66 9.23
N LYS A 174 0.73 19.85 9.78
CA LYS A 174 0.44 20.95 10.68
C LYS A 174 1.03 20.65 12.06
N GLU A 175 1.50 21.69 12.76
CA GLU A 175 2.11 21.55 14.10
C GLU A 175 1.19 20.81 15.08
N GLN A 176 -0.10 21.07 15.05
CA GLN A 176 -1.09 20.38 15.89
C GLN A 176 -1.20 18.89 15.59
N GLU A 177 -1.10 18.49 14.31
CA GLU A 177 -1.09 17.09 13.89
C GLU A 177 0.20 16.40 14.38
N MET A 178 1.34 17.07 14.24
CA MET A 178 2.61 16.57 14.75
C MET A 178 2.58 16.34 16.27
N GLN A 179 2.01 17.27 17.03
CA GLN A 179 1.88 17.12 18.48
C GLN A 179 0.94 15.95 18.87
N ARG A 180 -0.12 15.70 18.11
CA ARG A 180 -1.00 14.53 18.33
C ARG A 180 -0.28 13.21 18.06
N LEU A 181 0.50 13.13 16.96
CA LEU A 181 1.32 11.97 16.64
C LEU A 181 2.31 11.65 17.76
N LEU A 182 3.03 12.66 18.26
CA LEU A 182 4.01 12.49 19.35
C LEU A 182 3.38 11.98 20.64
N LYS A 183 2.13 12.34 20.93
CA LYS A 183 1.40 11.83 22.11
C LYS A 183 0.96 10.37 21.99
N GLN A 184 0.86 9.83 20.78
CA GLN A 184 0.47 8.42 20.58
C GLN A 184 1.67 7.45 20.62
N ILE A 185 2.91 7.99 20.56
CA ILE A 185 4.14 7.19 20.63
C ILE A 185 4.62 7.02 22.10
N GLN A 186 4.10 7.85 23.03
CA GLN A 186 4.39 7.76 24.47
C GLN A 186 3.44 6.78 25.16
#